data_5314264c4a52bc75803558f400ef204a
#
_entry.id   5314264c4a52bc75803558f400ef204a
#
_cell.length_a   1.000
_cell.length_b   1.000
_cell.length_c   1.000
_cell.angle_alpha   90.00
_cell.angle_beta   90.00
_cell.angle_gamma   90.00
#
_symmetry.space_group_name_H-M   'P 1'
#
loop_
_entity.id
_entity.type
_entity.pdbx_description
1 polymer ?
#
loop_
_entity_poly.entity_id
_entity_poly.type
_entity_poly.pdbx_seq_one_letter_code
_entity_poly.pdbx_strand_id
1 'polypeptide(L)'
;NDEMGAFYITFMKNHIFPYLNREVTDRVFPMYWYMVYNYSVFTSIIPGVLEYYVALPEHDDGQTDCWITCFWGDKAHSTYDDPITGWKTPIAGNKDSFTIRRFKIIDEVINTAIANGNIIIPEDEFDAGFDHLTPIVRSEDIESKADPNYYLKRGYPGNVNSLSGKHSKPDSDNPPTAKETFIGYMQIAMRLTKEEREAMWPSATYPFMSSKFEFVTNYLKKYNIDLEAIAQGPEEWDIKPYPELPEADAGDDDDDPWGDW
;
A
#
# COMPACT_ATOMS: atom_id res chain seq x y z
N ASN A 1 11.55 -16.14 -17.85
CA ASN A 1 10.64 -17.27 -17.96
C ASN A 1 9.31 -16.77 -18.52
N ASP A 2 8.86 -17.34 -19.65
CA ASP A 2 7.68 -16.90 -20.40
C ASP A 2 6.38 -17.05 -19.59
N GLU A 3 6.29 -18.08 -18.76
CA GLU A 3 5.15 -18.31 -17.86
C GLU A 3 5.02 -17.22 -16.82
N MET A 4 6.13 -16.79 -16.25
CA MET A 4 6.16 -15.69 -15.28
C MET A 4 5.76 -14.38 -15.94
N GLY A 5 6.23 -14.11 -17.16
CA GLY A 5 5.81 -12.96 -17.95
C GLY A 5 4.31 -12.98 -18.25
N ALA A 6 3.77 -14.13 -18.66
CA ALA A 6 2.34 -14.30 -18.89
C ALA A 6 1.50 -14.09 -17.62
N PHE A 7 1.97 -14.59 -16.49
CA PHE A 7 1.33 -14.37 -15.19
C PHE A 7 1.28 -12.88 -14.82
N TYR A 8 2.39 -12.17 -14.98
CA TYR A 8 2.45 -10.72 -14.72
C TYR A 8 1.47 -9.93 -15.61
N ILE A 9 1.47 -10.23 -16.90
CA ILE A 9 0.57 -9.56 -17.84
C ILE A 9 -0.88 -9.80 -17.43
N THR A 10 -1.22 -11.02 -17.02
CA THR A 10 -2.57 -11.36 -16.59
C THR A 10 -2.93 -10.64 -15.29
N PHE A 11 -1.99 -10.59 -14.33
CA PHE A 11 -2.18 -9.82 -13.11
C PHE A 11 -2.44 -8.34 -13.41
N MET A 12 -1.63 -7.71 -14.23
CA MET A 12 -1.80 -6.30 -14.59
C MET A 12 -3.15 -6.05 -15.25
N LYS A 13 -3.56 -6.93 -16.16
CA LYS A 13 -4.85 -6.82 -16.88
C LYS A 13 -6.06 -6.99 -15.96
N ASN A 14 -5.99 -7.86 -14.95
CA ASN A 14 -7.13 -8.19 -14.11
C ASN A 14 -7.15 -7.36 -12.82
N HIS A 15 -5.98 -7.07 -12.24
CA HIS A 15 -5.88 -6.47 -10.92
C HIS A 15 -5.48 -5.00 -10.91
N ILE A 16 -4.97 -4.43 -12.01
CA ILE A 16 -4.45 -3.06 -12.03
C ILE A 16 -5.19 -2.19 -13.05
N PHE A 17 -5.10 -2.50 -14.33
CA PHE A 17 -5.61 -1.63 -15.38
C PHE A 17 -7.13 -1.38 -15.33
N PRO A 18 -8.00 -2.30 -14.88
CA PRO A 18 -9.43 -2.02 -14.82
C PRO A 18 -9.80 -0.88 -13.86
N TYR A 19 -8.93 -0.55 -12.92
CA TYR A 19 -9.18 0.48 -11.89
C TYR A 19 -8.56 1.85 -12.22
N LEU A 20 -7.85 1.95 -13.33
CA LEU A 20 -7.12 3.14 -13.73
C LEU A 20 -7.63 3.65 -15.07
N ASN A 21 -7.67 4.96 -15.23
CA ASN A 21 -8.04 5.60 -16.48
C ASN A 21 -6.89 6.43 -17.05
N ARG A 22 -6.98 6.79 -18.34
CA ARG A 22 -5.91 7.49 -19.04
C ARG A 22 -5.64 8.90 -18.47
N GLU A 23 -6.65 9.60 -18.00
CA GLU A 23 -6.48 10.97 -17.50
C GLU A 23 -5.65 10.98 -16.22
N VAL A 24 -5.91 10.00 -15.35
CA VAL A 24 -5.14 9.82 -14.11
C VAL A 24 -3.71 9.35 -14.41
N THR A 25 -3.53 8.46 -15.39
CA THR A 25 -2.25 7.82 -15.65
C THR A 25 -1.35 8.57 -16.65
N ASP A 26 -1.81 9.72 -17.17
CA ASP A 26 -1.00 10.52 -18.09
C ASP A 26 0.31 10.96 -17.43
N ARG A 27 1.44 10.56 -18.00
CA ARG A 27 2.80 10.80 -17.47
C ARG A 27 3.06 10.26 -16.06
N VAL A 28 2.30 9.27 -15.63
CA VAL A 28 2.46 8.64 -14.31
C VAL A 28 3.33 7.40 -14.41
N PHE A 29 3.11 6.57 -15.45
CA PHE A 29 3.91 5.37 -15.62
C PHE A 29 5.33 5.70 -16.06
N PRO A 30 6.34 5.02 -15.51
CA PRO A 30 7.72 5.16 -15.92
C PRO A 30 7.92 4.66 -17.36
N MET A 31 9.03 5.05 -17.98
CA MET A 31 9.40 4.59 -19.31
C MET A 31 9.68 3.09 -19.35
N TYR A 32 10.21 2.55 -18.26
CA TYR A 32 10.56 1.14 -18.13
C TYR A 32 9.93 0.55 -16.87
N TRP A 33 9.36 -0.65 -16.99
CA TRP A 33 8.84 -1.40 -15.86
C TRP A 33 9.47 -2.79 -15.83
N TYR A 34 10.36 -3.00 -14.87
CA TYR A 34 11.06 -4.26 -14.68
C TYR A 34 10.28 -5.15 -13.73
N MET A 35 9.87 -6.31 -14.23
CA MET A 35 9.27 -7.36 -13.43
C MET A 35 10.36 -8.34 -13.03
N VAL A 36 10.68 -8.38 -11.75
CA VAL A 36 11.76 -9.21 -11.21
C VAL A 36 11.22 -10.30 -10.30
N TYR A 37 11.95 -11.43 -10.26
CA TYR A 37 11.59 -12.54 -9.39
C TYR A 37 11.82 -12.21 -7.92
N ASN A 38 12.99 -11.68 -7.62
CA ASN A 38 13.41 -11.32 -6.28
C ASN A 38 14.17 -10.00 -6.32
N TYR A 39 13.91 -9.16 -5.37
CA TYR A 39 14.61 -7.89 -5.21
C TYR A 39 14.77 -7.59 -3.72
N SER A 40 15.99 -7.43 -3.27
CA SER A 40 16.28 -7.04 -1.90
C SER A 40 16.99 -5.69 -1.86
N VAL A 41 16.47 -4.77 -1.06
CA VAL A 41 17.12 -3.50 -0.76
C VAL A 41 17.96 -3.68 0.50
N PHE A 42 19.23 -3.38 0.39
CA PHE A 42 20.12 -3.36 1.55
C PHE A 42 19.93 -2.04 2.30
N THR A 43 19.07 -2.04 3.30
CA THR A 43 19.03 -0.94 4.25
C THR A 43 19.95 -1.28 5.43
N SER A 44 20.78 -0.35 5.83
CA SER A 44 22.06 -0.48 6.57
C SER A 44 22.06 -1.27 7.91
N ILE A 45 20.98 -1.88 8.34
CA ILE A 45 20.91 -2.61 9.62
C ILE A 45 20.13 -3.93 9.52
N ILE A 46 19.28 -4.11 8.50
CA ILE A 46 18.49 -5.32 8.30
C ILE A 46 18.72 -5.82 6.89
N PRO A 47 19.51 -6.88 6.69
CA PRO A 47 19.68 -7.47 5.37
C PRO A 47 18.35 -8.08 4.88
N GLY A 48 17.94 -7.72 3.67
CA GLY A 48 16.91 -8.45 2.96
C GLY A 48 15.46 -8.05 3.25
N VAL A 49 15.13 -6.76 3.24
CA VAL A 49 13.73 -6.37 3.11
C VAL A 49 13.33 -6.58 1.65
N LEU A 50 12.47 -7.58 1.41
CA LEU A 50 11.86 -7.78 0.11
C LEU A 50 10.81 -6.70 -0.13
N GLU A 51 11.08 -5.83 -1.07
CA GLU A 51 10.08 -4.86 -1.53
C GLU A 51 9.37 -5.39 -2.77
N TYR A 52 8.04 -5.37 -2.74
CA TYR A 52 7.23 -5.82 -3.87
C TYR A 52 7.18 -4.82 -5.00
N TYR A 53 7.55 -3.60 -4.66
CA TYR A 53 7.45 -2.49 -5.57
C TYR A 53 8.48 -1.43 -5.15
N VAL A 54 9.29 -0.99 -6.09
CA VAL A 54 10.28 0.07 -5.89
C VAL A 54 10.33 0.94 -7.14
N ALA A 55 10.22 2.25 -6.95
CA ALA A 55 10.47 3.24 -8.00
C ALA A 55 11.97 3.61 -8.00
N LEU A 56 12.65 3.41 -9.10
CA LEU A 56 14.09 3.66 -9.26
C LEU A 56 14.43 4.01 -10.71
N PRO A 57 15.51 4.74 -10.94
CA PRO A 57 16.10 5.78 -10.10
C PRO A 57 15.22 7.03 -10.07
N GLU A 58 15.39 7.86 -9.06
CA GLU A 58 14.73 9.14 -8.94
C GLU A 58 15.59 10.23 -9.60
N HIS A 59 14.97 11.09 -10.41
CA HIS A 59 15.58 12.27 -10.97
C HIS A 59 15.48 13.47 -10.03
N ASP A 60 16.24 14.54 -10.30
CA ASP A 60 16.23 15.78 -9.50
C ASP A 60 14.84 16.45 -9.43
N ASP A 61 13.96 16.14 -10.38
CA ASP A 61 12.56 16.61 -10.43
C ASP A 61 11.56 15.67 -9.73
N GLY A 62 12.03 14.62 -9.08
CA GLY A 62 11.20 13.60 -8.42
C GLY A 62 10.57 12.60 -9.37
N GLN A 63 10.94 12.60 -10.67
CA GLN A 63 10.47 11.61 -11.62
C GLN A 63 11.41 10.40 -11.66
N THR A 64 10.86 9.25 -12.00
CA THR A 64 11.61 8.01 -12.14
C THR A 64 11.50 7.47 -13.55
N ASP A 65 12.63 7.02 -14.11
CA ASP A 65 12.66 6.39 -15.44
C ASP A 65 12.14 4.95 -15.42
N CYS A 66 12.23 4.30 -14.29
CA CYS A 66 11.83 2.90 -14.20
C CYS A 66 11.19 2.55 -12.87
N TRP A 67 10.32 1.56 -12.93
CA TRP A 67 9.80 0.86 -11.77
C TRP A 67 10.29 -0.58 -11.75
N ILE A 68 10.45 -1.11 -10.55
CA ILE A 68 10.76 -2.51 -10.32
C ILE A 68 9.64 -3.12 -9.50
N THR A 69 9.03 -4.18 -10.00
CA THR A 69 8.01 -4.94 -9.27
C THR A 69 8.56 -6.32 -8.96
N CYS A 70 8.68 -6.64 -7.70
CA CYS A 70 8.97 -7.99 -7.22
C CYS A 70 7.64 -8.70 -6.95
N PHE A 71 7.36 -9.77 -7.69
CA PHE A 71 6.09 -10.48 -7.59
C PHE A 71 6.13 -11.64 -6.61
N TRP A 72 7.24 -12.37 -6.63
CA TRP A 72 7.46 -13.47 -5.71
C TRP A 72 8.53 -13.06 -4.70
N GLY A 73 8.30 -13.38 -3.45
CA GLY A 73 9.40 -13.49 -2.52
C GLY A 73 10.23 -14.73 -2.84
N ASP A 74 11.46 -14.73 -2.40
CA ASP A 74 12.29 -15.94 -2.38
C ASP A 74 11.54 -17.08 -1.66
N LYS A 75 11.74 -18.32 -2.12
CA LYS A 75 11.20 -19.52 -1.49
C LYS A 75 11.61 -19.62 -0.01
N ALA A 76 12.84 -19.22 0.31
CA ALA A 76 13.34 -19.15 1.68
C ALA A 76 12.58 -18.12 2.53
N HIS A 77 12.14 -17.02 1.94
CA HIS A 77 11.38 -15.97 2.62
C HIS A 77 9.87 -16.22 2.65
N SER A 78 9.36 -17.16 1.84
CA SER A 78 7.93 -17.52 1.87
C SER A 78 7.49 -18.18 3.18
N THR A 79 8.44 -18.72 3.94
CA THR A 79 8.26 -19.30 5.26
C THR A 79 8.79 -18.43 6.39
N TYR A 80 9.40 -17.29 6.08
CA TYR A 80 10.00 -16.43 7.05
C TYR A 80 8.94 -15.52 7.66
N ASP A 81 8.64 -15.75 8.92
CA ASP A 81 7.93 -14.82 9.78
C ASP A 81 8.96 -13.82 10.31
N ASP A 82 8.99 -12.61 9.78
CA ASP A 82 9.85 -11.57 10.34
C ASP A 82 9.42 -11.29 11.79
N PRO A 83 10.26 -11.63 12.80
CA PRO A 83 9.90 -11.46 14.20
C PRO A 83 9.77 -10.00 14.62
N ILE A 84 10.30 -9.04 13.84
CA ILE A 84 10.27 -7.61 14.16
C ILE A 84 8.99 -6.98 13.60
N THR A 85 8.67 -7.27 12.34
CA THR A 85 7.52 -6.67 11.65
C THR A 85 6.29 -7.56 11.67
N GLY A 86 6.41 -8.82 12.04
CA GLY A 86 5.36 -9.85 11.91
C GLY A 86 4.96 -10.09 10.46
N TRP A 87 5.85 -9.77 9.53
CA TRP A 87 5.56 -9.75 8.11
C TRP A 87 5.83 -11.12 7.49
N LYS A 88 4.82 -11.60 6.76
CA LYS A 88 4.96 -12.81 5.93
C LYS A 88 5.08 -12.38 4.48
N THR A 89 6.08 -12.89 3.80
CA THR A 89 6.17 -12.71 2.36
C THR A 89 4.90 -13.28 1.71
N PRO A 90 4.15 -12.48 0.96
CA PRO A 90 2.96 -12.96 0.30
C PRO A 90 3.32 -14.07 -0.69
N ILE A 91 2.66 -15.21 -0.57
CA ILE A 91 2.82 -16.34 -1.46
C ILE A 91 1.85 -16.20 -2.62
N ALA A 92 2.30 -16.54 -3.84
CA ALA A 92 1.40 -16.66 -4.98
C ALA A 92 0.22 -17.58 -4.62
N GLY A 93 -0.98 -17.19 -5.02
CA GLY A 93 -2.21 -17.92 -4.68
C GLY A 93 -2.87 -17.53 -3.35
N ASN A 94 -2.28 -16.64 -2.59
CA ASN A 94 -2.93 -16.09 -1.43
C ASN A 94 -3.70 -14.81 -1.81
N LYS A 95 -5.01 -14.77 -1.54
CA LYS A 95 -5.85 -13.62 -1.86
C LYS A 95 -5.35 -12.31 -1.23
N ASP A 96 -4.91 -12.36 0.02
CA ASP A 96 -4.36 -11.18 0.72
C ASP A 96 -3.09 -10.68 0.03
N SER A 97 -2.24 -11.57 -0.44
CA SER A 97 -1.05 -11.26 -1.23
C SER A 97 -1.40 -10.50 -2.52
N PHE A 98 -2.40 -10.95 -3.27
CA PHE A 98 -2.86 -10.24 -4.48
C PHE A 98 -3.44 -8.87 -4.14
N THR A 99 -4.20 -8.77 -3.05
CA THR A 99 -4.78 -7.52 -2.58
C THR A 99 -3.71 -6.51 -2.18
N ILE A 100 -2.67 -6.95 -1.45
CA ILE A 100 -1.55 -6.09 -1.06
C ILE A 100 -0.80 -5.58 -2.30
N ARG A 101 -0.51 -6.43 -3.27
CA ARG A 101 0.19 -6.03 -4.51
C ARG A 101 -0.63 -5.06 -5.34
N ARG A 102 -1.93 -5.34 -5.50
CA ARG A 102 -2.84 -4.43 -6.18
C ARG A 102 -2.85 -3.06 -5.51
N PHE A 103 -3.03 -3.04 -4.18
CA PHE A 103 -2.99 -1.82 -3.39
C PHE A 103 -1.69 -1.04 -3.64
N LYS A 104 -0.53 -1.68 -3.48
CA LYS A 104 0.77 -0.98 -3.59
C LYS A 104 0.99 -0.35 -4.96
N ILE A 105 0.68 -1.07 -6.04
CA ILE A 105 0.85 -0.55 -7.40
C ILE A 105 -0.11 0.61 -7.65
N ILE A 106 -1.37 0.47 -7.28
CA ILE A 106 -2.37 1.53 -7.50
C ILE A 106 -2.09 2.74 -6.61
N ASP A 107 -1.67 2.53 -5.36
CA ASP A 107 -1.30 3.61 -4.44
C ASP A 107 -0.17 4.47 -5.02
N GLU A 108 0.87 3.85 -5.56
CA GLU A 108 1.98 4.56 -6.20
C GLU A 108 1.51 5.33 -7.44
N VAL A 109 0.67 4.72 -8.29
CA VAL A 109 0.10 5.40 -9.44
C VAL A 109 -0.70 6.63 -9.03
N ILE A 110 -1.53 6.52 -8.01
CA ILE A 110 -2.37 7.63 -7.54
C ILE A 110 -1.52 8.71 -6.87
N ASN A 111 -0.56 8.34 -6.03
CA ASN A 111 0.35 9.30 -5.40
C ASN A 111 1.18 10.07 -6.43
N THR A 112 1.68 9.39 -7.46
CA THR A 112 2.37 10.04 -8.59
C THR A 112 1.42 10.96 -9.37
N ALA A 113 0.18 10.54 -9.61
CA ALA A 113 -0.84 11.37 -10.26
C ALA A 113 -1.16 12.64 -9.43
N ILE A 114 -1.19 12.54 -8.11
CA ILE A 114 -1.34 13.68 -7.20
C ILE A 114 -0.12 14.61 -7.30
N ALA A 115 1.09 14.05 -7.28
CA ALA A 115 2.32 14.82 -7.40
C ALA A 115 2.41 15.57 -8.73
N ASN A 116 1.97 14.95 -9.83
CA ASN A 116 1.94 15.53 -11.17
C ASN A 116 0.77 16.51 -11.39
N GLY A 117 -0.17 16.60 -10.43
CA GLY A 117 -1.35 17.48 -10.55
C GLY A 117 -2.48 16.90 -11.40
N ASN A 118 -2.42 15.62 -11.80
CA ASN A 118 -3.53 14.94 -12.49
C ASN A 118 -4.73 14.75 -11.55
N ILE A 119 -4.46 14.60 -10.25
CA ILE A 119 -5.46 14.56 -9.18
C ILE A 119 -5.15 15.71 -8.22
N ILE A 120 -6.13 16.55 -7.98
CA ILE A 120 -6.03 17.66 -7.02
C ILE A 120 -6.75 17.28 -5.74
N ILE A 121 -6.04 17.33 -4.61
CA ILE A 121 -6.66 17.10 -3.30
C ILE A 121 -7.44 18.36 -2.91
N PRO A 122 -8.72 18.26 -2.52
CA PRO A 122 -9.55 19.40 -2.10
C PRO A 122 -9.31 19.69 -0.61
N GLU A 123 -8.09 20.13 -0.27
CA GLU A 123 -7.65 20.27 1.13
C GLU A 123 -8.62 21.10 1.96
N ASP A 124 -9.03 22.27 1.50
CA ASP A 124 -9.92 23.18 2.25
C ASP A 124 -11.30 22.54 2.53
N GLU A 125 -11.89 21.84 1.55
CA GLU A 125 -13.19 21.19 1.70
C GLU A 125 -13.08 19.96 2.61
N PHE A 126 -12.00 19.18 2.45
CA PHE A 126 -11.77 18.00 3.24
C PHE A 126 -11.45 18.34 4.69
N ASP A 127 -10.71 19.42 4.91
CA ASP A 127 -10.21 19.83 6.23
C ASP A 127 -11.32 20.30 7.16
N ALA A 128 -12.49 20.60 6.65
CA ALA A 128 -13.59 21.10 7.45
C ALA A 128 -13.94 20.17 8.63
N GLY A 129 -13.78 20.67 9.85
CA GLY A 129 -14.06 19.97 11.10
C GLY A 129 -12.87 19.25 11.72
N PHE A 130 -11.69 19.23 11.09
CA PHE A 130 -10.47 18.77 11.73
C PHE A 130 -9.87 19.85 12.65
N ASP A 131 -9.14 19.43 13.67
CA ASP A 131 -8.32 20.27 14.54
C ASP A 131 -6.88 19.74 14.51
N HIS A 132 -6.02 20.40 13.77
CA HIS A 132 -4.62 20.06 13.60
C HIS A 132 -3.70 20.65 14.69
N LEU A 133 -4.25 21.39 15.66
CA LEU A 133 -3.47 22.08 16.69
C LEU A 133 -3.39 21.28 18.00
N THR A 134 -4.47 20.60 18.36
CA THR A 134 -4.51 19.84 19.62
C THR A 134 -3.92 18.44 19.41
N PRO A 135 -2.93 18.02 20.20
CA PRO A 135 -2.38 16.68 20.13
C PRO A 135 -3.43 15.57 20.24
N ILE A 136 -3.20 14.48 19.54
CA ILE A 136 -4.05 13.28 19.56
C ILE A 136 -3.52 12.23 20.53
N VAL A 137 -4.43 11.45 21.11
CA VAL A 137 -4.11 10.31 21.97
C VAL A 137 -4.10 9.05 21.11
N ARG A 138 -2.93 8.35 21.03
CA ARG A 138 -2.72 7.18 20.16
C ARG A 138 -2.68 5.85 20.90
N SER A 139 -2.71 5.88 22.25
CA SER A 139 -2.71 4.63 23.01
C SER A 139 -4.05 3.89 22.85
N GLU A 140 -3.96 2.55 22.84
CA GLU A 140 -5.10 1.66 22.59
C GLU A 140 -5.72 1.11 23.90
N ASP A 141 -5.29 1.61 25.06
CA ASP A 141 -5.89 1.25 26.34
C ASP A 141 -7.30 1.85 26.52
N ILE A 142 -8.04 1.33 27.47
CA ILE A 142 -9.45 1.69 27.69
C ILE A 142 -9.61 3.18 28.05
N GLU A 143 -8.68 3.74 28.85
CA GLU A 143 -8.73 5.13 29.30
C GLU A 143 -8.47 6.06 28.11
N SER A 144 -7.45 5.77 27.30
CA SER A 144 -7.12 6.51 26.09
C SER A 144 -8.25 6.48 25.06
N LYS A 145 -8.88 5.32 24.88
CA LYS A 145 -10.07 5.21 24.00
C LYS A 145 -11.27 6.02 24.50
N ALA A 146 -11.35 6.28 25.80
CA ALA A 146 -12.39 7.15 26.36
C ALA A 146 -12.10 8.64 26.16
N ASP A 147 -10.83 9.03 25.97
CA ASP A 147 -10.41 10.42 25.79
C ASP A 147 -11.09 11.06 24.57
N PRO A 148 -11.57 12.31 24.66
CA PRO A 148 -12.10 13.04 23.50
C PRO A 148 -11.07 13.28 22.41
N ASN A 149 -9.77 13.33 22.74
CA ASN A 149 -8.68 13.48 21.79
C ASN A 149 -8.16 12.15 21.22
N TYR A 150 -8.83 11.03 21.51
CA TYR A 150 -8.49 9.76 20.87
C TYR A 150 -8.51 9.87 19.35
N TYR A 151 -7.44 9.44 18.70
CA TYR A 151 -7.18 9.71 17.28
C TYR A 151 -8.35 9.34 16.35
N LEU A 152 -9.02 8.20 16.57
CA LEU A 152 -10.18 7.80 15.78
C LEU A 152 -11.39 8.73 16.00
N LYS A 153 -11.63 9.22 17.23
CA LYS A 153 -12.69 10.18 17.50
C LYS A 153 -12.43 11.54 16.85
N ARG A 154 -11.14 11.86 16.71
CA ARG A 154 -10.68 13.07 16.05
C ARG A 154 -10.63 12.93 14.51
N GLY A 155 -10.93 11.74 13.97
CA GLY A 155 -10.96 11.50 12.54
C GLY A 155 -9.59 11.24 11.91
N TYR A 156 -8.61 10.79 12.66
CA TYR A 156 -7.26 10.47 12.17
C TYR A 156 -7.03 8.95 12.15
N PRO A 157 -7.54 8.21 11.15
CA PRO A 157 -7.44 6.76 11.14
C PRO A 157 -5.99 6.25 10.93
N GLY A 158 -5.06 7.12 10.54
CA GLY A 158 -3.73 6.74 10.12
C GLY A 158 -3.66 6.45 8.62
N ASN A 159 -2.83 5.49 8.25
CA ASN A 159 -2.57 5.14 6.85
C ASN A 159 -2.41 3.62 6.67
N VAL A 160 -1.99 3.21 5.48
CA VAL A 160 -1.52 1.84 5.22
C VAL A 160 -0.01 1.86 5.11
N ASN A 161 0.65 1.05 5.92
CA ASN A 161 2.10 0.92 5.89
C ASN A 161 2.55 0.38 4.52
N SER A 162 3.45 1.09 3.86
CA SER A 162 3.91 0.77 2.50
C SER A 162 4.61 -0.58 2.40
N LEU A 163 5.30 -1.03 3.46
CA LEU A 163 6.01 -2.31 3.46
C LEU A 163 5.06 -3.48 3.68
N SER A 164 4.28 -3.43 4.76
CA SER A 164 3.43 -4.56 5.16
C SER A 164 2.06 -4.60 4.48
N GLY A 165 1.60 -3.49 3.90
CA GLY A 165 0.24 -3.36 3.39
C GLY A 165 -0.84 -3.46 4.47
N LYS A 166 -0.46 -3.26 5.74
CA LYS A 166 -1.37 -3.29 6.90
C LYS A 166 -1.68 -1.87 7.36
N HIS A 167 -2.85 -1.72 7.96
CA HIS A 167 -3.22 -0.49 8.63
C HIS A 167 -2.19 -0.10 9.71
N SER A 168 -1.83 1.16 9.74
CA SER A 168 -0.99 1.79 10.76
C SER A 168 -1.70 3.02 11.31
N LYS A 169 -1.73 3.15 12.63
CA LYS A 169 -2.21 4.37 13.29
C LYS A 169 -1.24 5.53 13.04
N PRO A 170 -1.64 6.80 13.29
CA PRO A 170 -0.74 7.94 13.12
C PRO A 170 0.60 7.76 13.85
N ASP A 171 1.70 8.18 13.25
CA ASP A 171 3.05 7.96 13.79
C ASP A 171 3.42 8.93 14.93
N SER A 172 2.71 10.05 15.06
CA SER A 172 2.97 11.12 16.02
C SER A 172 1.69 11.49 16.78
N ASP A 173 1.86 12.05 17.98
CA ASP A 173 0.78 12.69 18.73
C ASP A 173 0.38 14.04 18.11
N ASN A 174 1.22 14.60 17.23
CA ASN A 174 0.81 15.74 16.41
C ASN A 174 -0.11 15.25 15.28
N PRO A 175 -1.28 15.88 15.11
CA PRO A 175 -2.16 15.55 14.01
C PRO A 175 -1.46 15.70 12.66
N PRO A 176 -1.67 14.79 11.69
CA PRO A 176 -1.16 14.95 10.35
C PRO A 176 -1.87 16.11 9.63
N THR A 177 -1.26 16.63 8.58
CA THR A 177 -1.86 17.67 7.72
C THR A 177 -3.12 17.19 7.01
N ALA A 178 -3.90 18.12 6.46
CA ALA A 178 -5.07 17.79 5.65
C ALA A 178 -4.73 16.86 4.49
N LYS A 179 -3.63 17.14 3.77
CA LYS A 179 -3.16 16.33 2.66
C LYS A 179 -2.78 14.89 3.10
N GLU A 180 -1.98 14.77 4.15
CA GLU A 180 -1.57 13.46 4.70
C GLU A 180 -2.79 12.67 5.19
N THR A 181 -3.74 13.36 5.84
CA THR A 181 -4.98 12.73 6.30
C THR A 181 -5.82 12.25 5.13
N PHE A 182 -5.99 13.05 4.08
CA PHE A 182 -6.71 12.63 2.87
C PHE A 182 -6.09 11.40 2.23
N ILE A 183 -4.76 11.39 2.07
CA ILE A 183 -4.01 10.24 1.53
C ILE A 183 -4.21 9.00 2.42
N GLY A 184 -4.16 9.14 3.75
CA GLY A 184 -4.42 8.03 4.66
C GLY A 184 -5.82 7.42 4.49
N TYR A 185 -6.86 8.25 4.38
CA TYR A 185 -8.23 7.79 4.08
C TYR A 185 -8.31 7.05 2.74
N MET A 186 -7.68 7.60 1.71
CA MET A 186 -7.62 7.00 0.38
C MET A 186 -6.95 5.62 0.43
N GLN A 187 -5.78 5.52 1.05
CA GLN A 187 -5.03 4.28 1.20
C GLN A 187 -5.83 3.21 1.95
N ILE A 188 -6.45 3.58 3.07
CA ILE A 188 -7.27 2.65 3.85
C ILE A 188 -8.47 2.18 3.03
N ALA A 189 -9.14 3.08 2.29
CA ALA A 189 -10.29 2.73 1.47
C ALA A 189 -9.93 1.87 0.24
N MET A 190 -8.70 1.95 -0.29
CA MET A 190 -8.20 1.05 -1.33
C MET A 190 -7.78 -0.32 -0.79
N ARG A 191 -7.42 -0.39 0.48
CA ARG A 191 -6.91 -1.64 1.08
C ARG A 191 -7.99 -2.46 1.77
N LEU A 192 -8.97 -1.79 2.39
CA LEU A 192 -10.05 -2.41 3.16
C LEU A 192 -11.40 -2.10 2.53
N THR A 193 -12.23 -3.12 2.38
CA THR A 193 -13.61 -2.95 1.94
C THR A 193 -14.43 -2.13 2.96
N LYS A 194 -15.56 -1.62 2.54
CA LYS A 194 -16.46 -0.87 3.43
C LYS A 194 -16.90 -1.71 4.63
N GLU A 195 -17.18 -3.00 4.42
CA GLU A 195 -17.56 -3.94 5.46
C GLU A 195 -16.43 -4.16 6.47
N GLU A 196 -15.19 -4.29 5.99
CA GLU A 196 -14.02 -4.43 6.87
C GLU A 196 -13.78 -3.17 7.69
N ARG A 197 -13.90 -1.98 7.08
CA ARG A 197 -13.79 -0.71 7.79
C ARG A 197 -14.90 -0.53 8.83
N GLU A 198 -16.14 -0.87 8.49
CA GLU A 198 -17.28 -0.79 9.42
C GLU A 198 -17.12 -1.77 10.58
N ALA A 199 -16.55 -2.96 10.34
CA ALA A 199 -16.24 -3.92 11.40
C ALA A 199 -15.14 -3.43 12.35
N MET A 200 -14.11 -2.74 11.82
CA MET A 200 -13.02 -2.18 12.62
C MET A 200 -13.42 -0.89 13.35
N TRP A 201 -14.17 -0.04 12.67
CA TRP A 201 -14.53 1.32 13.11
C TRP A 201 -16.01 1.60 12.82
N PRO A 202 -16.91 1.10 13.67
CA PRO A 202 -18.35 1.28 13.47
C PRO A 202 -18.72 2.75 13.31
N SER A 203 -19.49 3.05 12.27
CA SER A 203 -19.93 4.42 11.94
C SER A 203 -20.75 5.07 13.07
N ALA A 204 -21.48 4.25 13.85
CA ALA A 204 -22.17 4.70 15.05
C ALA A 204 -21.23 5.21 16.15
N THR A 205 -20.00 4.68 16.23
CA THR A 205 -18.97 5.07 17.22
C THR A 205 -18.12 6.23 16.69
N TYR A 206 -17.79 6.20 15.40
CA TYR A 206 -16.89 7.16 14.74
C TYR A 206 -17.55 7.86 13.54
N PRO A 207 -18.68 8.61 13.76
CA PRO A 207 -19.46 9.17 12.66
C PRO A 207 -18.69 10.22 11.84
N PHE A 208 -17.80 11.00 12.47
CA PHE A 208 -16.97 11.98 11.77
C PHE A 208 -16.01 11.26 10.80
N MET A 209 -15.31 10.25 11.26
CA MET A 209 -14.41 9.46 10.44
C MET A 209 -15.17 8.76 9.29
N SER A 210 -16.35 8.20 9.55
CA SER A 210 -17.20 7.60 8.51
C SER A 210 -17.57 8.59 7.42
N SER A 211 -17.95 9.82 7.80
CA SER A 211 -18.27 10.89 6.84
C SER A 211 -17.07 11.28 5.96
N LYS A 212 -15.85 11.22 6.52
CA LYS A 212 -14.63 11.51 5.76
C LYS A 212 -14.25 10.40 4.79
N PHE A 213 -14.47 9.14 5.13
CA PHE A 213 -14.37 8.03 4.17
C PHE A 213 -15.33 8.21 3.00
N GLU A 214 -16.57 8.56 3.29
CA GLU A 214 -17.56 8.84 2.25
C GLU A 214 -17.15 10.02 1.37
N PHE A 215 -16.65 11.09 1.96
CA PHE A 215 -16.13 12.25 1.23
C PHE A 215 -15.03 11.84 0.25
N VAL A 216 -13.97 11.17 0.73
CA VAL A 216 -12.82 10.78 -0.09
C VAL A 216 -13.23 9.83 -1.21
N THR A 217 -14.07 8.83 -0.90
CA THR A 217 -14.59 7.88 -1.89
C THR A 217 -15.39 8.58 -2.98
N ASN A 218 -16.30 9.50 -2.62
CA ASN A 218 -17.10 10.23 -3.58
C ASN A 218 -16.27 11.25 -4.37
N TYR A 219 -15.27 11.87 -3.75
CA TYR A 219 -14.38 12.80 -4.42
C TYR A 219 -13.58 12.13 -5.54
N LEU A 220 -12.95 10.98 -5.25
CA LEU A 220 -12.13 10.28 -6.23
C LEU A 220 -12.93 9.65 -7.36
N LYS A 221 -14.22 9.40 -7.19
CA LYS A 221 -15.11 9.02 -8.29
C LYS A 221 -15.19 10.07 -9.41
N LYS A 222 -14.91 11.36 -9.12
CA LYS A 222 -14.81 12.40 -10.14
C LYS A 222 -13.66 12.15 -11.12
N TYR A 223 -12.65 11.44 -10.68
CA TYR A 223 -11.51 10.98 -11.48
C TYR A 223 -11.68 9.56 -12.02
N ASN A 224 -12.89 9.00 -11.94
CA ASN A 224 -13.19 7.60 -12.28
C ASN A 224 -12.36 6.59 -11.47
N ILE A 225 -11.99 6.93 -10.25
CA ILE A 225 -11.33 6.02 -9.30
C ILE A 225 -12.38 5.52 -8.31
N ASP A 226 -12.64 4.22 -8.33
CA ASP A 226 -13.52 3.55 -7.36
C ASP A 226 -12.70 2.78 -6.33
N LEU A 227 -12.51 3.41 -5.15
CA LEU A 227 -11.70 2.83 -4.07
C LEU A 227 -12.29 1.51 -3.55
N GLU A 228 -13.62 1.37 -3.54
CA GLU A 228 -14.28 0.13 -3.10
C GLU A 228 -14.02 -1.02 -4.07
N ALA A 229 -14.11 -0.73 -5.37
CA ALA A 229 -13.79 -1.73 -6.40
C ALA A 229 -12.31 -2.15 -6.30
N ILE A 230 -11.40 -1.23 -6.02
CA ILE A 230 -9.98 -1.53 -5.80
C ILE A 230 -9.79 -2.44 -4.58
N ALA A 231 -10.46 -2.16 -3.47
CA ALA A 231 -10.37 -2.97 -2.25
C ALA A 231 -10.93 -4.40 -2.47
N GLN A 232 -12.09 -4.51 -3.11
CA GLN A 232 -12.71 -5.81 -3.42
C GLN A 232 -11.88 -6.65 -4.40
N GLY A 233 -11.30 -5.98 -5.42
CA GLY A 233 -10.60 -6.66 -6.50
C GLY A 233 -11.54 -7.39 -7.47
N PRO A 234 -10.98 -8.13 -8.44
CA PRO A 234 -11.76 -8.87 -9.42
C PRO A 234 -12.48 -10.07 -8.79
N GLU A 235 -13.58 -10.50 -9.39
CA GLU A 235 -14.31 -11.71 -8.98
C GLU A 235 -13.40 -12.95 -9.05
N GLU A 236 -12.69 -13.12 -10.16
CA GLU A 236 -11.67 -14.16 -10.35
C GLU A 236 -10.30 -13.59 -10.00
N TRP A 237 -9.99 -13.56 -8.71
CA TRP A 237 -8.72 -13.00 -8.22
C TRP A 237 -7.52 -13.93 -8.46
N ASP A 238 -7.75 -15.24 -8.60
CA ASP A 238 -6.71 -16.27 -8.62
C ASP A 238 -6.27 -16.55 -10.06
N ILE A 239 -5.03 -16.26 -10.38
CA ILE A 239 -4.44 -16.46 -11.70
C ILE A 239 -3.71 -17.79 -11.73
N LYS A 240 -4.21 -18.74 -12.52
CA LYS A 240 -3.63 -20.09 -12.70
C LYS A 240 -3.25 -20.35 -14.16
N PRO A 241 -2.25 -21.23 -14.42
CA PRO A 241 -1.37 -21.87 -13.42
C PRO A 241 -0.38 -20.88 -12.81
N TYR A 242 0.09 -21.19 -11.59
CA TYR A 242 1.20 -20.45 -11.01
C TYR A 242 2.50 -20.85 -11.72
N PRO A 243 3.36 -19.88 -12.07
CA PRO A 243 4.67 -20.21 -12.60
C PRO A 243 5.48 -21.04 -11.60
N GLU A 244 6.23 -21.99 -12.08
CA GLU A 244 7.21 -22.67 -11.25
C GLU A 244 8.26 -21.66 -10.80
N LEU A 245 8.41 -21.56 -9.49
CA LEU A 245 9.43 -20.71 -8.91
C LEU A 245 10.81 -21.35 -9.19
N PRO A 246 11.83 -20.55 -9.59
CA PRO A 246 13.18 -21.05 -9.62
C PRO A 246 13.51 -21.70 -8.28
N GLU A 247 14.19 -22.82 -8.29
CA GLU A 247 14.76 -23.34 -7.06
C GLU A 247 15.67 -22.26 -6.50
N ALA A 248 15.50 -21.94 -5.20
CA ALA A 248 16.47 -21.10 -4.54
C ALA A 248 17.82 -21.79 -4.78
N ASP A 249 18.77 -21.08 -5.41
CA ASP A 249 20.14 -21.53 -5.38
C ASP A 249 20.42 -21.84 -3.90
N ALA A 250 20.62 -23.11 -3.60
CA ALA A 250 21.23 -23.49 -2.36
C ALA A 250 22.61 -22.84 -2.43
N GLY A 251 22.67 -21.55 -2.00
CA GLY A 251 23.92 -20.84 -1.96
C GLY A 251 24.89 -21.78 -1.29
N ASP A 252 26.03 -22.00 -1.93
CA ASP A 252 27.14 -22.65 -1.25
C ASP A 252 27.30 -21.88 0.07
N ASP A 253 26.86 -22.51 1.18
CA ASP A 253 27.03 -22.02 2.55
C ASP A 253 28.52 -21.83 2.92
N ASP A 254 29.42 -21.96 1.94
CA ASP A 254 30.86 -21.84 2.10
C ASP A 254 31.41 -20.41 1.91
N ASP A 255 30.61 -19.46 1.43
CA ASP A 255 31.00 -18.05 1.43
C ASP A 255 30.42 -17.31 2.65
N ASP A 256 30.82 -17.72 3.84
CA ASP A 256 30.75 -16.86 5.02
C ASP A 256 31.83 -15.76 4.90
N PRO A 257 31.50 -14.54 4.46
CA PRO A 257 32.49 -13.47 4.34
C PRO A 257 33.01 -12.97 5.71
N TRP A 258 32.56 -13.59 6.81
CA TRP A 258 32.93 -13.27 8.19
C TRP A 258 33.57 -14.44 8.96
N GLY A 259 33.84 -15.54 8.26
CA GLY A 259 34.64 -16.63 8.79
C GLY A 259 36.09 -16.18 8.99
N ASP A 260 36.56 -16.19 10.23
CA ASP A 260 37.90 -15.87 10.71
C ASP A 260 38.22 -14.38 10.91
N TRP A 261 37.63 -13.78 11.97
CA TRP A 261 38.26 -12.73 12.75
C TRP A 261 38.14 -13.00 14.24
#